data_d7bf0866fa54bb148281a55013dad780
#
_entry.id   d7bf0866fa54bb148281a55013dad780
#
_cell.length_a   1.000
_cell.length_b   1.000
_cell.length_c   1.000
_cell.angle_alpha   90.00
_cell.angle_beta   90.00
_cell.angle_gamma   90.00
#
_symmetry.space_group_name_H-M   'P 1'
#
loop_
_entity.id
_entity.type
_entity.pdbx_description
1 polymer ?
#
loop_
_entity_poly.entity_id
_entity_poly.type
_entity_poly.pdbx_seq_one_letter_code
_entity_poly.pdbx_strand_id
1 'polypeptide(L)'
;MDAVTNVPEPVNEPVKSYAPGSAERAALEAKIKELGAGQAELTMTIGGERRLGGGAPIDVVEPHNRHHVLGRMGNATDDDVRAAIDAAREAAPAWRALSFDDRAAILLKAAELAAGPWRATLNAATILGQSKSVQQAEIDSACELIDFWRFNVSYARQLHTQQPNSSPGVWNKMEYRPLEGFVLAITPFNFTAIAGNLPTAPALMGNVVLWKPSPTQQLAAHHTMRLLEEAGLPPGVINLVTGDGQAVSNVALTHPELAGIHFTGSTRTFQHLWRTVGENIAGYRGYPRLVGETGGKDFVVAHPSADIDVLRTALIRGAFEYQGQKCSAASRAYIPRSIWRRMRDEFCDEVAALTMGNVAEDLSAFMGAVIDDRAFAKHKAAIERARGVDTATILTGGELDDSEGWFVRPTVLESSDPEDEIFTTEYFGPILGVHVYDDGDYDAMLRQMEGIAEYGLTGAIVAQDRAAIAAATEALRFAAGNFYINDKPTGAVVGQQPFGGARASGTNDKAGSIFNLIRWVNTRSIKETFVPPTDYRYPHMG
;
A
#
# COMPACT_ATOMS: atom_id res chain seq x y z
N MET A 1 21.93 0.04 28.01
CA MET A 1 23.21 -0.19 27.26
C MET A 1 23.69 1.17 26.78
N ASP A 2 24.93 1.51 27.07
CA ASP A 2 25.47 2.86 26.75
C ASP A 2 26.20 2.91 25.40
N ALA A 3 26.17 1.80 24.63
CA ALA A 3 26.79 1.72 23.31
C ALA A 3 25.89 2.31 22.22
N VAL A 4 26.49 2.97 21.24
CA VAL A 4 25.84 3.28 19.97
C VAL A 4 25.92 2.05 19.09
N THR A 5 24.81 1.33 18.95
CA THR A 5 24.74 0.09 18.18
C THR A 5 24.49 0.36 16.70
N ASN A 6 24.93 -0.54 15.84
CA ASN A 6 24.50 -0.61 14.45
C ASN A 6 23.40 -1.66 14.30
N VAL A 7 22.34 -1.32 13.60
CA VAL A 7 21.35 -2.31 13.19
C VAL A 7 21.91 -3.16 12.03
N PRO A 8 21.42 -4.41 11.83
CA PRO A 8 21.79 -5.19 10.67
C PRO A 8 21.51 -4.40 9.37
N GLU A 9 22.43 -4.52 8.40
CA GLU A 9 22.22 -3.92 7.08
C GLU A 9 21.05 -4.62 6.40
N PRO A 10 20.03 -3.87 5.93
CA PRO A 10 18.86 -4.48 5.31
C PRO A 10 19.20 -5.00 3.91
N VAL A 11 18.72 -6.21 3.63
CA VAL A 11 18.82 -6.84 2.30
C VAL A 11 17.41 -7.25 1.89
N ASN A 12 17.05 -6.98 0.62
CA ASN A 12 15.76 -7.40 0.09
C ASN A 12 15.60 -8.91 0.18
N GLU A 13 14.41 -9.34 0.59
CA GLU A 13 14.07 -10.75 0.71
C GLU A 13 14.02 -11.42 -0.66
N PRO A 14 14.74 -12.55 -0.87
CA PRO A 14 14.70 -13.27 -2.13
C PRO A 14 13.31 -13.79 -2.46
N VAL A 15 12.85 -13.51 -3.69
CA VAL A 15 11.59 -14.03 -4.23
C VAL A 15 11.74 -15.52 -4.51
N LYS A 16 10.88 -16.35 -3.92
CA LYS A 16 10.83 -17.79 -4.19
C LYS A 16 10.04 -18.09 -5.46
N SER A 17 10.46 -19.12 -6.20
CA SER A 17 9.90 -19.42 -7.52
C SER A 17 8.62 -20.22 -7.49
N TYR A 18 8.41 -21.01 -6.46
CA TYR A 18 7.29 -21.98 -6.36
C TYR A 18 7.16 -22.87 -7.59
N ALA A 19 8.30 -23.23 -8.17
CA ALA A 19 8.35 -24.10 -9.34
C ALA A 19 7.67 -25.45 -9.05
N PRO A 20 7.07 -26.10 -10.06
CA PRO A 20 6.50 -27.44 -9.89
C PRO A 20 7.48 -28.41 -9.24
N GLY A 21 7.06 -29.07 -8.15
CA GLY A 21 7.88 -30.04 -7.40
C GLY A 21 8.84 -29.42 -6.37
N SER A 22 8.88 -28.09 -6.22
CA SER A 22 9.70 -27.45 -5.18
C SER A 22 9.10 -27.61 -3.78
N ALA A 23 9.96 -27.57 -2.76
CA ALA A 23 9.52 -27.74 -1.35
C ALA A 23 8.63 -26.56 -0.89
N GLU A 24 8.97 -25.33 -1.32
CA GLU A 24 8.17 -24.13 -1.02
C GLU A 24 6.77 -24.20 -1.63
N ARG A 25 6.63 -24.79 -2.85
CA ARG A 25 5.31 -25.02 -3.47
C ARG A 25 4.49 -26.02 -2.68
N ALA A 26 5.08 -27.17 -2.32
CA ALA A 26 4.40 -28.17 -1.52
C ALA A 26 3.95 -27.64 -0.15
N ALA A 27 4.78 -26.82 0.50
CA ALA A 27 4.44 -26.17 1.76
C ALA A 27 3.28 -25.16 1.60
N LEU A 28 3.27 -24.40 0.52
CA LEU A 28 2.20 -23.47 0.20
C LEU A 28 0.87 -24.18 -0.09
N GLU A 29 0.88 -25.22 -0.93
CA GLU A 29 -0.30 -26.05 -1.24
C GLU A 29 -0.90 -26.68 0.02
N ALA A 30 -0.06 -27.21 0.91
CA ALA A 30 -0.50 -27.75 2.19
C ALA A 30 -1.16 -26.66 3.07
N LYS A 31 -0.60 -25.46 3.09
CA LYS A 31 -1.12 -24.37 3.91
C LYS A 31 -2.40 -23.76 3.33
N ILE A 32 -2.52 -23.64 2.01
CA ILE A 32 -3.79 -23.26 1.33
C ILE A 32 -4.89 -24.24 1.72
N LYS A 33 -4.63 -25.55 1.63
CA LYS A 33 -5.58 -26.58 2.02
C LYS A 33 -5.95 -26.51 3.51
N GLU A 34 -4.98 -26.27 4.38
CA GLU A 34 -5.20 -26.16 5.83
C GLU A 34 -6.11 -24.97 6.16
N LEU A 35 -5.78 -23.78 5.64
CA LEU A 35 -6.55 -22.56 5.92
C LEU A 35 -7.93 -22.57 5.24
N GLY A 36 -8.05 -23.17 4.06
CA GLY A 36 -9.32 -23.33 3.36
C GLY A 36 -10.23 -24.41 3.92
N ALA A 37 -9.74 -25.34 4.73
CA ALA A 37 -10.55 -26.46 5.25
C ALA A 37 -11.46 -26.07 6.42
N GLY A 38 -11.27 -24.92 7.05
CA GLY A 38 -12.01 -24.49 8.24
C GLY A 38 -12.53 -23.05 8.13
N GLN A 39 -13.34 -22.66 9.11
CA GLN A 39 -13.77 -21.27 9.29
C GLN A 39 -13.07 -20.69 10.51
N ALA A 40 -12.26 -19.65 10.30
CA ALA A 40 -11.53 -18.97 11.36
C ALA A 40 -12.42 -17.98 12.12
N GLU A 41 -12.27 -17.90 13.44
CA GLU A 41 -12.73 -16.73 14.18
C GLU A 41 -11.73 -15.58 13.98
N LEU A 42 -12.11 -14.59 13.16
CA LEU A 42 -11.29 -13.44 12.84
C LEU A 42 -11.49 -12.34 13.90
N THR A 43 -10.80 -12.51 15.01
CA THR A 43 -10.95 -11.68 16.21
C THR A 43 -10.29 -10.32 16.06
N MET A 44 -10.81 -9.33 16.78
CA MET A 44 -10.04 -8.18 17.21
C MET A 44 -8.93 -8.62 18.17
N THR A 45 -7.88 -7.79 18.29
CA THR A 45 -6.87 -7.89 19.35
C THR A 45 -6.79 -6.56 20.06
N ILE A 46 -7.29 -6.48 21.30
CA ILE A 46 -7.35 -5.26 22.10
C ILE A 46 -6.63 -5.50 23.43
N GLY A 47 -5.53 -4.78 23.68
CA GLY A 47 -4.74 -4.98 24.90
C GLY A 47 -4.16 -6.39 25.02
N GLY A 48 -3.99 -7.11 23.91
CA GLY A 48 -3.58 -8.52 23.85
C GLY A 48 -4.73 -9.52 24.01
N GLU A 49 -5.94 -9.09 24.35
CA GLU A 49 -7.11 -9.94 24.40
C GLU A 49 -7.75 -10.10 23.01
N ARG A 50 -8.18 -11.32 22.72
CA ARG A 50 -8.79 -11.69 21.44
C ARG A 50 -10.27 -11.91 21.63
N ARG A 51 -11.10 -11.16 20.89
CA ARG A 51 -12.55 -11.28 20.93
C ARG A 51 -13.17 -10.88 19.58
N LEU A 52 -14.34 -11.39 19.29
CA LEU A 52 -15.13 -10.92 18.15
C LEU A 52 -15.63 -9.50 18.44
N GLY A 53 -15.80 -8.69 17.39
CA GLY A 53 -16.47 -7.40 17.50
C GLY A 53 -17.90 -7.55 17.99
N GLY A 54 -18.38 -6.61 18.82
CA GLY A 54 -19.70 -6.67 19.44
C GLY A 54 -20.86 -6.34 18.49
N GLY A 55 -20.58 -5.89 17.27
CA GLY A 55 -21.58 -5.53 16.26
C GLY A 55 -21.97 -6.69 15.34
N ALA A 56 -22.64 -6.38 14.23
CA ALA A 56 -23.14 -7.38 13.29
C ALA A 56 -22.02 -8.28 12.76
N PRO A 57 -22.27 -9.59 12.63
CA PRO A 57 -21.30 -10.53 12.08
C PRO A 57 -21.10 -10.29 10.57
N ILE A 58 -19.89 -10.56 10.10
CA ILE A 58 -19.49 -10.47 8.69
C ILE A 58 -18.78 -11.79 8.34
N ASP A 59 -19.24 -12.44 7.28
CA ASP A 59 -18.53 -13.55 6.68
C ASP A 59 -17.41 -13.01 5.76
N VAL A 60 -16.21 -13.56 5.90
CA VAL A 60 -15.07 -13.30 5.01
C VAL A 60 -14.97 -14.49 4.06
N VAL A 61 -15.12 -14.22 2.76
CA VAL A 61 -15.20 -15.24 1.72
C VAL A 61 -14.01 -15.17 0.77
N GLU A 62 -13.81 -16.21 -0.01
CA GLU A 62 -12.85 -16.21 -1.12
C GLU A 62 -13.44 -15.41 -2.30
N PRO A 63 -12.70 -14.43 -2.86
CA PRO A 63 -13.20 -13.71 -4.03
C PRO A 63 -13.44 -14.60 -5.25
N HIS A 64 -12.64 -15.64 -5.42
CA HIS A 64 -12.73 -16.61 -6.52
C HIS A 64 -13.69 -17.78 -6.25
N ASN A 65 -14.22 -17.88 -5.02
CA ASN A 65 -15.31 -18.80 -4.63
C ASN A 65 -16.14 -18.14 -3.52
N ARG A 66 -17.02 -17.21 -3.89
CA ARG A 66 -17.81 -16.39 -2.96
C ARG A 66 -18.75 -17.17 -2.03
N HIS A 67 -18.94 -18.45 -2.32
CA HIS A 67 -19.74 -19.36 -1.48
C HIS A 67 -18.92 -20.03 -0.38
N HIS A 68 -17.59 -19.94 -0.46
CA HIS A 68 -16.68 -20.49 0.53
C HIS A 68 -16.31 -19.45 1.59
N VAL A 69 -16.75 -19.69 2.83
CA VAL A 69 -16.50 -18.82 3.97
C VAL A 69 -15.19 -19.24 4.65
N LEU A 70 -14.19 -18.38 4.58
CA LEU A 70 -12.88 -18.54 5.22
C LEU A 70 -12.90 -18.28 6.73
N GLY A 71 -13.81 -17.41 7.17
CA GLY A 71 -13.92 -17.06 8.57
C GLY A 71 -15.00 -16.03 8.84
N ARG A 72 -15.22 -15.77 10.12
CA ARG A 72 -16.20 -14.80 10.61
C ARG A 72 -15.57 -13.78 11.53
N MET A 73 -15.99 -12.54 11.38
CA MET A 73 -15.67 -11.44 12.30
C MET A 73 -16.96 -10.75 12.74
N GLY A 74 -16.90 -9.99 13.81
CA GLY A 74 -17.94 -9.00 14.17
C GLY A 74 -17.49 -7.60 13.80
N ASN A 75 -18.40 -6.73 13.42
CA ASN A 75 -18.10 -5.30 13.35
C ASN A 75 -17.70 -4.79 14.74
N ALA A 76 -16.68 -3.94 14.81
CA ALA A 76 -16.39 -3.23 16.04
C ALA A 76 -17.54 -2.27 16.38
N THR A 77 -17.90 -2.21 17.66
CA THR A 77 -18.79 -1.18 18.19
C THR A 77 -18.00 0.05 18.63
N ASP A 78 -18.69 1.16 18.90
CA ASP A 78 -18.06 2.35 19.48
C ASP A 78 -17.33 2.03 20.80
N ASP A 79 -17.87 1.11 21.63
CA ASP A 79 -17.24 0.68 22.87
C ASP A 79 -16.00 -0.18 22.63
N ASP A 80 -15.97 -1.02 21.59
CA ASP A 80 -14.76 -1.75 21.19
C ASP A 80 -13.64 -0.79 20.78
N VAL A 81 -13.98 0.26 20.02
CA VAL A 81 -13.02 1.28 19.60
C VAL A 81 -12.51 2.09 20.80
N ARG A 82 -13.38 2.48 21.75
CA ARG A 82 -12.97 3.14 23.00
C ARG A 82 -12.02 2.25 23.81
N ALA A 83 -12.35 0.96 23.97
CA ALA A 83 -11.50 0.01 24.67
C ALA A 83 -10.14 -0.14 23.99
N ALA A 84 -10.09 -0.13 22.64
CA ALA A 84 -8.82 -0.21 21.90
C ALA A 84 -7.97 1.06 22.09
N ILE A 85 -8.58 2.24 22.13
CA ILE A 85 -7.88 3.50 22.41
C ILE A 85 -7.35 3.51 23.86
N ASP A 86 -8.14 3.07 24.82
CA ASP A 86 -7.74 3.01 26.23
C ASP A 86 -6.58 2.02 26.42
N ALA A 87 -6.63 0.84 25.83
CA ALA A 87 -5.54 -0.13 25.83
C ALA A 87 -4.25 0.44 25.19
N ALA A 88 -4.37 1.19 24.09
CA ALA A 88 -3.25 1.88 23.47
C ALA A 88 -2.63 2.92 24.41
N ARG A 89 -3.47 3.72 25.08
CA ARG A 89 -3.02 4.75 26.04
C ARG A 89 -2.31 4.13 27.25
N GLU A 90 -2.81 3.02 27.74
CA GLU A 90 -2.21 2.28 28.86
C GLU A 90 -0.84 1.69 28.47
N ALA A 91 -0.67 1.15 27.28
CA ALA A 91 0.59 0.60 26.80
C ALA A 91 1.65 1.67 26.46
N ALA A 92 1.23 2.90 26.13
CA ALA A 92 2.10 3.94 25.60
C ALA A 92 3.31 4.29 26.50
N PRO A 93 3.19 4.46 27.83
CA PRO A 93 4.34 4.81 28.67
C PRO A 93 5.43 3.73 28.65
N ALA A 94 5.07 2.47 28.78
CA ALA A 94 6.01 1.36 28.76
C ALA A 94 6.69 1.20 27.40
N TRP A 95 5.92 1.31 26.31
CA TRP A 95 6.43 1.23 24.95
C TRP A 95 7.42 2.36 24.63
N ARG A 96 7.12 3.58 25.05
CA ARG A 96 7.99 4.75 24.90
C ARG A 96 9.29 4.65 25.70
N ALA A 97 9.26 3.95 26.84
CA ALA A 97 10.41 3.75 27.70
C ALA A 97 11.41 2.72 27.16
N LEU A 98 10.98 1.84 26.23
CA LEU A 98 11.89 0.91 25.57
C LEU A 98 12.93 1.66 24.74
N SER A 99 14.15 1.12 24.72
CA SER A 99 15.18 1.61 23.79
C SER A 99 14.73 1.42 22.33
N PHE A 100 15.36 2.17 21.43
CA PHE A 100 15.13 1.94 20.00
C PHE A 100 15.50 0.49 19.61
N ASP A 101 16.61 -0.02 20.15
CA ASP A 101 17.12 -1.36 19.84
C ASP A 101 16.11 -2.45 20.26
N ASP A 102 15.45 -2.31 21.40
CA ASP A 102 14.44 -3.27 21.85
C ASP A 102 13.22 -3.28 20.93
N ARG A 103 12.76 -2.09 20.50
CA ARG A 103 11.64 -1.99 19.53
C ARG A 103 12.03 -2.54 18.17
N ALA A 104 13.24 -2.22 17.69
CA ALA A 104 13.79 -2.71 16.43
C ALA A 104 13.94 -4.23 16.42
N ALA A 105 14.40 -4.82 17.53
CA ALA A 105 14.56 -6.28 17.65
C ALA A 105 13.25 -7.04 17.45
N ILE A 106 12.11 -6.50 17.92
CA ILE A 106 10.80 -7.11 17.70
C ILE A 106 10.45 -7.15 16.22
N LEU A 107 10.66 -6.05 15.47
CA LEU A 107 10.34 -6.02 14.02
C LEU A 107 11.34 -6.84 13.19
N LEU A 108 12.62 -6.87 13.56
CA LEU A 108 13.58 -7.76 12.91
C LEU A 108 13.23 -9.23 13.14
N LYS A 109 12.79 -9.60 14.37
CA LYS A 109 12.28 -10.94 14.64
C LYS A 109 11.00 -11.23 13.83
N ALA A 110 10.09 -10.27 13.70
CA ALA A 110 8.91 -10.43 12.86
C ALA A 110 9.30 -10.70 11.39
N ALA A 111 10.31 -9.99 10.87
CA ALA A 111 10.85 -10.22 9.54
C ALA A 111 11.39 -11.65 9.37
N GLU A 112 12.15 -12.16 10.33
CA GLU A 112 12.68 -13.53 10.30
C GLU A 112 11.58 -14.59 10.41
N LEU A 113 10.56 -14.37 11.24
CA LEU A 113 9.40 -15.25 11.32
C LEU A 113 8.64 -15.27 9.98
N ALA A 114 8.43 -14.12 9.35
CA ALA A 114 7.80 -14.01 8.04
C ALA A 114 8.62 -14.68 6.93
N ALA A 115 9.95 -14.52 6.93
CA ALA A 115 10.85 -15.17 5.97
C ALA A 115 10.90 -16.69 6.13
N GLY A 116 10.65 -17.18 7.34
CA GLY A 116 10.73 -18.58 7.72
C GLY A 116 9.35 -19.24 7.91
N PRO A 117 8.97 -19.55 9.17
CA PRO A 117 7.81 -20.42 9.47
C PRO A 117 6.46 -19.82 9.07
N TRP A 118 6.33 -18.51 8.99
CA TRP A 118 5.08 -17.84 8.65
C TRP A 118 4.88 -17.57 7.16
N ARG A 119 5.91 -17.75 6.31
CA ARG A 119 5.84 -17.41 4.88
C ARG A 119 4.68 -18.09 4.17
N ALA A 120 4.56 -19.40 4.30
CA ALA A 120 3.47 -20.14 3.67
C ALA A 120 2.09 -19.72 4.21
N THR A 121 1.98 -19.40 5.49
CA THR A 121 0.72 -18.94 6.11
C THR A 121 0.30 -17.56 5.55
N LEU A 122 1.21 -16.60 5.48
CA LEU A 122 0.92 -15.26 4.94
C LEU A 122 0.54 -15.33 3.46
N ASN A 123 1.31 -16.08 2.66
CA ASN A 123 1.01 -16.27 1.24
C ASN A 123 -0.35 -16.97 1.04
N ALA A 124 -0.62 -18.05 1.76
CA ALA A 124 -1.89 -18.77 1.66
C ALA A 124 -3.09 -17.90 2.06
N ALA A 125 -2.99 -17.15 3.17
CA ALA A 125 -4.03 -16.22 3.59
C ALA A 125 -4.29 -15.11 2.55
N THR A 126 -3.23 -14.64 1.88
CA THR A 126 -3.29 -13.63 0.81
C THR A 126 -3.90 -14.21 -0.47
N ILE A 127 -3.55 -15.44 -0.85
CA ILE A 127 -4.14 -16.14 -2.00
C ILE A 127 -5.64 -16.35 -1.78
N LEU A 128 -6.02 -16.93 -0.65
CA LEU A 128 -7.41 -17.23 -0.32
C LEU A 128 -8.27 -15.98 -0.16
N GLY A 129 -7.83 -15.04 0.68
CA GLY A 129 -8.65 -13.87 1.05
C GLY A 129 -8.64 -12.73 0.05
N GLN A 130 -7.61 -12.62 -0.79
CA GLN A 130 -7.46 -11.51 -1.74
C GLN A 130 -7.44 -11.94 -3.21
N SER A 131 -7.53 -13.25 -3.49
CA SER A 131 -7.46 -13.81 -4.85
C SER A 131 -6.17 -13.43 -5.60
N LYS A 132 -5.04 -13.39 -4.90
CA LYS A 132 -3.71 -13.18 -5.50
C LYS A 132 -3.17 -14.49 -6.07
N SER A 133 -2.52 -14.43 -7.24
CA SER A 133 -1.72 -15.54 -7.74
C SER A 133 -0.49 -15.78 -6.84
N VAL A 134 0.15 -16.93 -6.95
CA VAL A 134 1.33 -17.29 -6.13
C VAL A 134 2.41 -16.22 -6.19
N GLN A 135 2.76 -15.77 -7.40
CA GLN A 135 3.78 -14.72 -7.60
C GLN A 135 3.39 -13.41 -6.91
N GLN A 136 2.11 -13.02 -7.02
CA GLN A 136 1.62 -11.77 -6.44
C GLN A 136 1.51 -11.84 -4.91
N ALA A 137 1.21 -13.00 -4.35
CA ALA A 137 1.24 -13.21 -2.89
C ALA A 137 2.68 -13.21 -2.37
N GLU A 138 3.61 -13.87 -3.06
CA GLU A 138 5.01 -13.95 -2.65
C GLU A 138 5.70 -12.59 -2.61
N ILE A 139 5.53 -11.77 -3.64
CA ILE A 139 6.16 -10.43 -3.68
C ILE A 139 5.53 -9.46 -2.67
N ASP A 140 4.24 -9.61 -2.36
CA ASP A 140 3.50 -8.77 -1.40
C ASP A 140 3.68 -9.28 0.04
N SER A 141 2.97 -10.36 0.37
CA SER A 141 2.78 -10.78 1.77
C SER A 141 4.04 -11.36 2.42
N ALA A 142 5.02 -11.78 1.62
CA ALA A 142 6.32 -12.18 2.11
C ALA A 142 7.36 -11.09 1.84
N CYS A 143 7.85 -10.96 0.61
CA CYS A 143 9.04 -10.15 0.33
C CYS A 143 8.88 -8.68 0.74
N GLU A 144 7.83 -8.01 0.31
CA GLU A 144 7.63 -6.58 0.59
C GLU A 144 7.39 -6.31 2.09
N LEU A 145 6.62 -7.17 2.77
CA LEU A 145 6.38 -7.04 4.21
C LEU A 145 7.67 -7.19 5.03
N ILE A 146 8.47 -8.21 4.70
CA ILE A 146 9.78 -8.46 5.33
C ILE A 146 10.71 -7.27 5.11
N ASP A 147 10.75 -6.77 3.87
CA ASP A 147 11.59 -5.64 3.48
C ASP A 147 11.17 -4.36 4.22
N PHE A 148 9.87 -4.07 4.34
CA PHE A 148 9.42 -2.93 5.15
C PHE A 148 9.95 -3.00 6.57
N TRP A 149 9.89 -4.14 7.23
CA TRP A 149 10.38 -4.26 8.61
C TRP A 149 11.88 -4.12 8.71
N ARG A 150 12.66 -4.74 7.82
CA ARG A 150 14.12 -4.62 7.80
C ARG A 150 14.58 -3.20 7.46
N PHE A 151 14.06 -2.63 6.39
CA PHE A 151 14.49 -1.31 5.90
C PHE A 151 14.03 -0.17 6.81
N ASN A 152 12.81 -0.22 7.36
CA ASN A 152 12.34 0.79 8.31
C ASN A 152 13.23 0.85 9.57
N VAL A 153 13.70 -0.28 10.08
CA VAL A 153 14.65 -0.31 11.21
C VAL A 153 15.94 0.44 10.84
N SER A 154 16.49 0.19 9.66
CA SER A 154 17.68 0.90 9.17
C SER A 154 17.44 2.41 9.01
N TYR A 155 16.34 2.80 8.38
CA TYR A 155 15.98 4.21 8.19
C TYR A 155 15.70 4.94 9.51
N ALA A 156 15.07 4.28 10.47
CA ALA A 156 14.87 4.85 11.81
C ALA A 156 16.20 5.09 12.52
N ARG A 157 17.16 4.16 12.42
CA ARG A 157 18.52 4.36 12.93
C ARG A 157 19.19 5.56 12.28
N GLN A 158 19.13 5.69 10.96
CA GLN A 158 19.67 6.83 10.23
C GLN A 158 19.05 8.15 10.71
N LEU A 159 17.73 8.19 10.91
CA LEU A 159 17.03 9.37 11.43
C LEU A 159 17.56 9.78 12.80
N HIS A 160 17.74 8.82 13.72
CA HIS A 160 18.22 9.09 15.07
C HIS A 160 19.66 9.61 15.11
N THR A 161 20.46 9.44 14.07
CA THR A 161 21.82 10.01 13.99
C THR A 161 21.85 11.48 13.64
N GLN A 162 20.74 12.07 13.18
CA GLN A 162 20.67 13.47 12.81
C GLN A 162 20.65 14.35 14.06
N GLN A 163 21.79 14.99 14.35
CA GLN A 163 21.96 15.83 15.54
C GLN A 163 22.41 17.25 15.18
N PRO A 164 21.98 18.28 15.94
CA PRO A 164 22.38 19.67 15.69
C PRO A 164 23.84 19.93 16.10
N ASN A 165 24.42 20.98 15.53
CA ASN A 165 25.73 21.46 15.94
C ASN A 165 25.67 22.10 17.33
N SER A 166 26.81 22.05 18.07
CA SER A 166 26.99 22.68 19.36
C SER A 166 28.11 23.72 19.31
N SER A 167 27.94 24.83 20.03
CA SER A 167 28.99 25.83 20.22
C SER A 167 29.82 25.53 21.46
N PRO A 168 31.01 26.11 21.62
CA PRO A 168 31.80 25.95 22.85
C PRO A 168 30.99 26.28 24.13
N GLY A 169 31.04 25.43 25.11
CA GLY A 169 30.31 25.57 26.40
C GLY A 169 28.83 25.22 26.35
N VAL A 170 28.34 24.71 25.20
CA VAL A 170 26.96 24.31 24.99
C VAL A 170 26.90 22.91 24.36
N TRP A 171 25.93 22.10 24.79
CA TRP A 171 25.59 20.84 24.13
C TRP A 171 24.15 20.90 23.62
N ASN A 172 23.97 20.87 22.31
CA ASN A 172 22.67 20.79 21.65
C ASN A 172 22.37 19.35 21.27
N LYS A 173 21.16 18.92 21.57
CA LYS A 173 20.66 17.54 21.30
C LYS A 173 19.31 17.62 20.62
N MET A 174 19.04 16.68 19.70
CA MET A 174 17.72 16.45 19.13
C MET A 174 17.17 15.14 19.68
N GLU A 175 16.00 15.19 20.25
CA GLU A 175 15.25 14.00 20.66
C GLU A 175 14.11 13.75 19.66
N TYR A 176 13.99 12.51 19.22
CA TYR A 176 12.93 12.05 18.32
C TYR A 176 11.84 11.36 19.14
N ARG A 177 10.94 12.17 19.72
CA ARG A 177 9.83 11.68 20.54
C ARG A 177 8.75 11.08 19.68
N PRO A 178 8.05 10.00 20.12
CA PRO A 178 6.77 9.61 19.50
C PRO A 178 5.74 10.75 19.61
N LEU A 179 4.70 10.67 18.82
CA LEU A 179 3.57 11.60 18.88
C LEU A 179 2.85 11.48 20.23
N GLU A 180 2.18 12.54 20.66
CA GLU A 180 1.42 12.54 21.92
C GLU A 180 -0.03 12.10 21.65
N GLY A 181 -0.32 10.82 21.91
CA GLY A 181 -1.60 10.19 21.64
C GLY A 181 -1.43 8.87 20.91
N PHE A 182 -2.40 8.49 20.08
CA PHE A 182 -2.39 7.28 19.27
C PHE A 182 -2.42 7.60 17.77
N VAL A 183 -1.92 6.67 16.95
CA VAL A 183 -2.01 6.72 15.49
C VAL A 183 -3.12 5.78 15.02
N LEU A 184 -3.99 6.27 14.14
CA LEU A 184 -5.00 5.47 13.47
C LEU A 184 -4.44 4.96 12.14
N ALA A 185 -4.21 3.66 12.02
CA ALA A 185 -3.81 3.00 10.79
C ALA A 185 -5.03 2.36 10.10
N ILE A 186 -5.39 2.85 8.93
CA ILE A 186 -6.48 2.29 8.10
C ILE A 186 -5.84 1.70 6.86
N THR A 187 -6.00 0.38 6.67
CA THR A 187 -5.24 -0.34 5.66
C THR A 187 -6.12 -0.95 4.57
N PRO A 188 -5.60 -1.04 3.32
CA PRO A 188 -6.37 -1.45 2.17
C PRO A 188 -6.55 -2.95 2.10
N PHE A 189 -7.35 -3.42 1.14
CA PHE A 189 -7.54 -4.85 0.91
C PHE A 189 -6.44 -5.48 0.04
N ASN A 190 -5.77 -4.70 -0.79
CA ASN A 190 -5.02 -5.21 -1.93
C ASN A 190 -3.57 -5.62 -1.64
N PHE A 191 -2.99 -5.16 -0.52
CA PHE A 191 -1.61 -5.50 -0.14
C PHE A 191 -1.50 -5.86 1.34
N THR A 192 -1.07 -7.09 1.62
CA THR A 192 -0.76 -7.57 2.97
C THR A 192 0.46 -6.84 3.54
N ALA A 193 1.47 -6.53 2.71
CA ALA A 193 2.63 -5.75 3.11
C ALA A 193 2.25 -4.34 3.58
N ILE A 194 1.39 -3.64 2.84
CA ILE A 194 0.91 -2.31 3.22
C ILE A 194 0.10 -2.40 4.52
N ALA A 195 -0.77 -3.41 4.63
CA ALA A 195 -1.58 -3.63 5.83
C ALA A 195 -0.71 -3.88 7.08
N GLY A 196 0.43 -4.56 6.94
CA GLY A 196 1.40 -4.77 8.02
C GLY A 196 2.30 -3.56 8.28
N ASN A 197 2.68 -2.81 7.24
CA ASN A 197 3.56 -1.64 7.38
C ASN A 197 2.88 -0.45 8.04
N LEU A 198 1.63 -0.14 7.70
CA LEU A 198 0.97 1.06 8.20
C LEU A 198 0.88 1.11 9.74
N PRO A 199 0.56 0.04 10.46
CA PRO A 199 0.60 0.05 11.92
C PRO A 199 2.02 -0.06 12.49
N THR A 200 2.94 -0.79 11.83
CA THR A 200 4.27 -1.09 12.39
C THR A 200 5.28 0.04 12.21
N ALA A 201 5.20 0.84 11.14
CA ALA A 201 6.07 2.00 10.95
C ALA A 201 5.93 3.04 12.07
N PRO A 202 4.73 3.52 12.46
CA PRO A 202 4.59 4.39 13.63
C PRO A 202 4.93 3.67 14.95
N ALA A 203 4.63 2.37 15.10
CA ALA A 203 4.98 1.61 16.30
C ALA A 203 6.50 1.56 16.52
N LEU A 204 7.29 1.30 15.47
CA LEU A 204 8.76 1.35 15.53
C LEU A 204 9.26 2.68 16.09
N MET A 205 8.64 3.78 15.71
CA MET A 205 8.99 5.13 16.18
C MET A 205 8.46 5.45 17.58
N GLY A 206 7.90 4.46 18.29
CA GLY A 206 7.47 4.55 19.69
C GLY A 206 6.01 4.95 19.89
N ASN A 207 5.21 4.99 18.82
CA ASN A 207 3.78 5.27 18.92
C ASN A 207 2.99 4.00 19.27
N VAL A 208 1.77 4.22 19.77
CA VAL A 208 0.75 3.19 19.90
C VAL A 208 -0.29 3.37 18.82
N VAL A 209 -0.89 2.27 18.38
CA VAL A 209 -1.67 2.26 17.14
C VAL A 209 -3.01 1.56 17.30
N LEU A 210 -4.04 2.19 16.77
CA LEU A 210 -5.32 1.57 16.45
C LEU A 210 -5.29 1.15 14.98
N TRP A 211 -5.35 -0.15 14.69
CA TRP A 211 -5.26 -0.70 13.34
C TRP A 211 -6.61 -1.22 12.86
N LYS A 212 -7.11 -0.65 11.77
CA LYS A 212 -8.37 -1.05 11.11
C LYS A 212 -8.07 -1.55 9.68
N PRO A 213 -7.92 -2.87 9.46
CA PRO A 213 -7.78 -3.42 8.11
C PRO A 213 -9.11 -3.40 7.35
N SER A 214 -9.03 -3.50 6.02
CA SER A 214 -10.22 -3.75 5.18
C SER A 214 -10.88 -5.08 5.58
N PRO A 215 -12.22 -5.16 5.65
CA PRO A 215 -12.92 -6.41 5.94
C PRO A 215 -12.52 -7.57 5.01
N THR A 216 -12.31 -7.29 3.73
CA THR A 216 -11.93 -8.30 2.73
C THR A 216 -10.46 -8.74 2.82
N GLN A 217 -9.63 -8.06 3.64
CA GLN A 217 -8.23 -8.42 3.91
C GLN A 217 -8.06 -9.05 5.31
N GLN A 218 -9.16 -9.26 6.04
CA GLN A 218 -9.14 -9.62 7.45
C GLN A 218 -8.41 -10.94 7.74
N LEU A 219 -8.46 -11.93 6.85
CA LEU A 219 -7.74 -13.20 7.04
C LEU A 219 -6.22 -12.98 7.13
N ALA A 220 -5.65 -12.24 6.19
CA ALA A 220 -4.22 -11.95 6.20
C ALA A 220 -3.82 -11.01 7.36
N ALA A 221 -4.66 -10.01 7.69
CA ALA A 221 -4.45 -9.13 8.84
C ALA A 221 -4.45 -9.89 10.17
N HIS A 222 -5.36 -10.85 10.33
CA HIS A 222 -5.41 -11.73 11.50
C HIS A 222 -4.08 -12.49 11.67
N HIS A 223 -3.58 -13.13 10.62
CA HIS A 223 -2.31 -13.86 10.67
C HIS A 223 -1.12 -12.92 10.88
N THR A 224 -1.11 -11.73 10.29
CA THR A 224 -0.07 -10.72 10.51
C THR A 224 -0.03 -10.27 11.97
N MET A 225 -1.18 -10.05 12.61
CA MET A 225 -1.23 -9.71 14.03
C MET A 225 -0.69 -10.84 14.91
N ARG A 226 -1.04 -12.09 14.60
CA ARG A 226 -0.52 -13.28 15.31
C ARG A 226 0.99 -13.41 15.20
N LEU A 227 1.54 -13.15 14.02
CA LEU A 227 2.97 -13.12 13.79
C LEU A 227 3.65 -12.03 14.64
N LEU A 228 3.09 -10.83 14.71
CA LEU A 228 3.62 -9.73 15.52
C LEU A 228 3.59 -10.07 17.01
N GLU A 229 2.54 -10.71 17.51
CA GLU A 229 2.45 -11.23 18.88
C GLU A 229 3.56 -12.27 19.16
N GLU A 230 3.79 -13.23 18.24
CA GLU A 230 4.87 -14.22 18.35
C GLU A 230 6.26 -13.59 18.29
N ALA A 231 6.41 -12.50 17.54
CA ALA A 231 7.63 -11.72 17.51
C ALA A 231 7.92 -11.02 18.84
N GLY A 232 6.92 -10.88 19.71
CA GLY A 232 7.04 -10.27 21.02
C GLY A 232 6.54 -8.84 21.09
N LEU A 233 5.65 -8.44 20.17
CA LEU A 233 4.97 -7.14 20.27
C LEU A 233 4.17 -7.09 21.58
N PRO A 234 4.42 -6.10 22.46
CA PRO A 234 3.70 -6.02 23.72
C PRO A 234 2.20 -5.75 23.52
N PRO A 235 1.34 -6.29 24.40
CA PRO A 235 -0.09 -6.00 24.41
C PRO A 235 -0.40 -4.50 24.41
N GLY A 236 -1.37 -4.08 23.61
CA GLY A 236 -1.83 -2.69 23.55
C GLY A 236 -1.00 -1.76 22.65
N VAL A 237 0.20 -2.15 22.19
CA VAL A 237 1.01 -1.33 21.27
C VAL A 237 0.33 -1.18 19.93
N ILE A 238 -0.16 -2.27 19.36
CA ILE A 238 -1.03 -2.28 18.18
C ILE A 238 -2.33 -2.98 18.57
N ASN A 239 -3.45 -2.29 18.39
CA ASN A 239 -4.78 -2.83 18.68
C ASN A 239 -5.54 -2.98 17.36
N LEU A 240 -5.84 -4.22 16.98
CA LEU A 240 -6.56 -4.53 15.75
C LEU A 240 -8.06 -4.52 16.02
N VAL A 241 -8.81 -3.72 15.27
CA VAL A 241 -10.28 -3.68 15.27
C VAL A 241 -10.84 -4.07 13.91
N THR A 242 -11.97 -4.79 13.90
CA THR A 242 -12.57 -5.39 12.71
C THR A 242 -13.79 -4.60 12.22
N GLY A 243 -14.14 -4.77 10.95
CA GLY A 243 -15.40 -4.29 10.39
C GLY A 243 -15.28 -3.13 9.41
N ASP A 244 -16.41 -2.48 9.12
CA ASP A 244 -16.56 -1.50 8.05
C ASP A 244 -15.95 -0.12 8.31
N GLY A 245 -15.57 0.17 9.53
CA GLY A 245 -14.92 1.42 9.92
C GLY A 245 -15.86 2.53 10.40
N GLN A 246 -17.18 2.32 10.45
CA GLN A 246 -18.10 3.34 10.93
C GLN A 246 -17.84 3.68 12.41
N ALA A 247 -17.71 2.66 13.28
CA ALA A 247 -17.40 2.86 14.69
C ALA A 247 -16.04 3.55 14.90
N VAL A 248 -15.03 3.17 14.08
CA VAL A 248 -13.72 3.83 14.09
C VAL A 248 -13.85 5.31 13.73
N SER A 249 -14.61 5.64 12.69
CA SER A 249 -14.85 7.04 12.31
C SER A 249 -15.59 7.82 13.39
N ASN A 250 -16.60 7.21 14.01
CA ASN A 250 -17.39 7.88 15.06
C ASN A 250 -16.56 8.22 16.30
N VAL A 251 -15.63 7.36 16.70
CA VAL A 251 -14.90 7.47 17.97
C VAL A 251 -13.49 8.00 17.78
N ALA A 252 -12.70 7.38 16.90
CA ALA A 252 -11.27 7.70 16.80
C ALA A 252 -11.02 9.07 16.16
N LEU A 253 -11.80 9.45 15.14
CA LEU A 253 -11.61 10.72 14.44
C LEU A 253 -11.99 11.96 15.27
N THR A 254 -12.79 11.80 16.31
CA THR A 254 -13.18 12.90 17.20
C THR A 254 -12.44 12.87 18.53
N HIS A 255 -11.61 11.85 18.76
CA HIS A 255 -10.92 11.67 20.02
C HIS A 255 -9.80 12.71 20.21
N PRO A 256 -9.72 13.43 21.34
CA PRO A 256 -8.73 14.50 21.57
C PRO A 256 -7.26 14.05 21.43
N GLU A 257 -6.97 12.78 21.65
CA GLU A 257 -5.62 12.22 21.58
C GLU A 257 -5.33 11.54 20.23
N LEU A 258 -6.12 11.79 19.17
CA LEU A 258 -5.73 11.39 17.83
C LEU A 258 -4.48 12.18 17.42
N ALA A 259 -3.36 11.49 17.28
CA ALA A 259 -2.07 12.11 16.99
C ALA A 259 -1.66 11.99 15.50
N GLY A 260 -2.24 11.03 14.79
CA GLY A 260 -2.01 10.88 13.36
C GLY A 260 -2.89 9.82 12.72
N ILE A 261 -2.98 9.89 11.41
CA ILE A 261 -3.66 8.90 10.55
C ILE A 261 -2.66 8.41 9.52
N HIS A 262 -2.46 7.09 9.46
CA HIS A 262 -1.70 6.41 8.42
C HIS A 262 -2.69 5.62 7.55
N PHE A 263 -2.92 6.10 6.34
CA PHE A 263 -4.02 5.66 5.50
C PHE A 263 -3.53 5.15 4.15
N THR A 264 -4.08 4.03 3.71
CA THR A 264 -4.08 3.64 2.29
C THR A 264 -5.46 3.14 1.92
N GLY A 265 -6.04 3.68 0.85
CA GLY A 265 -7.38 3.36 0.40
C GLY A 265 -7.91 4.33 -0.65
N SER A 266 -9.24 4.50 -0.75
CA SER A 266 -9.83 5.36 -1.77
C SER A 266 -9.56 6.85 -1.51
N THR A 267 -9.34 7.62 -2.57
CA THR A 267 -9.18 9.08 -2.54
C THR A 267 -10.34 9.75 -1.81
N ARG A 268 -11.58 9.34 -2.08
CA ARG A 268 -12.78 9.90 -1.41
C ARG A 268 -12.76 9.67 0.10
N THR A 269 -12.31 8.50 0.54
CA THR A 269 -12.19 8.22 1.98
C THR A 269 -11.13 9.12 2.61
N PHE A 270 -9.97 9.29 1.98
CA PHE A 270 -8.91 10.15 2.50
C PHE A 270 -9.33 11.62 2.58
N GLN A 271 -10.04 12.12 1.56
CA GLN A 271 -10.62 13.46 1.58
C GLN A 271 -11.65 13.64 2.71
N HIS A 272 -12.44 12.60 3.02
CA HIS A 272 -13.35 12.60 4.16
C HIS A 272 -12.57 12.65 5.49
N LEU A 273 -11.55 11.82 5.66
CA LEU A 273 -10.70 11.83 6.85
C LEU A 273 -10.07 13.21 7.07
N TRP A 274 -9.53 13.80 6.00
CA TRP A 274 -8.91 15.14 6.04
C TRP A 274 -9.91 16.22 6.46
N ARG A 275 -11.10 16.21 5.86
CA ARG A 275 -12.17 17.14 6.21
C ARG A 275 -12.57 16.99 7.68
N THR A 276 -12.81 15.76 8.14
CA THR A 276 -13.23 15.48 9.51
C THR A 276 -12.18 15.95 10.52
N VAL A 277 -10.89 15.72 10.24
CA VAL A 277 -9.80 16.24 11.08
C VAL A 277 -9.79 17.78 11.08
N GLY A 278 -9.99 18.42 9.93
CA GLY A 278 -10.06 19.88 9.83
C GLY A 278 -11.23 20.48 10.63
N GLU A 279 -12.39 19.86 10.57
CA GLU A 279 -13.58 20.28 11.31
C GLU A 279 -13.42 20.14 12.83
N ASN A 280 -12.65 19.15 13.30
CA ASN A 280 -12.39 18.89 14.72
C ASN A 280 -11.07 19.50 15.22
N ILE A 281 -10.36 20.29 14.43
CA ILE A 281 -8.98 20.72 14.69
C ILE A 281 -8.75 21.35 16.06
N ALA A 282 -9.70 22.11 16.58
CA ALA A 282 -9.61 22.75 17.89
C ALA A 282 -9.80 21.77 19.07
N GLY A 283 -10.34 20.58 18.83
CA GLY A 283 -10.60 19.56 19.85
C GLY A 283 -9.41 18.64 20.14
N TYR A 284 -8.40 18.60 19.25
CA TYR A 284 -7.25 17.74 19.44
C TYR A 284 -6.19 18.36 20.36
N ARG A 285 -5.47 17.51 21.09
CA ARG A 285 -4.33 17.92 21.92
C ARG A 285 -3.20 18.53 21.10
N GLY A 286 -3.01 18.09 19.86
CA GLY A 286 -2.04 18.60 18.90
C GLY A 286 -2.61 18.49 17.48
N TYR A 287 -1.85 18.91 16.47
CA TYR A 287 -2.25 18.77 15.07
C TYR A 287 -1.98 17.34 14.58
N PRO A 288 -3.00 16.51 14.29
CA PRO A 288 -2.79 15.16 13.80
C PRO A 288 -1.97 15.12 12.51
N ARG A 289 -1.05 14.17 12.41
CA ARG A 289 -0.32 13.93 11.16
C ARG A 289 -1.21 13.17 10.21
N LEU A 290 -1.38 13.67 9.00
CA LEU A 290 -2.11 12.97 7.94
C LEU A 290 -1.11 12.46 6.91
N VAL A 291 -1.00 11.15 6.80
CA VAL A 291 -0.17 10.44 5.82
C VAL A 291 -1.08 9.50 5.06
N GLY A 292 -1.22 9.75 3.75
CA GLY A 292 -2.16 9.02 2.91
C GLY A 292 -1.59 8.65 1.56
N GLU A 293 -1.82 7.40 1.18
CA GLU A 293 -1.66 6.90 -0.16
C GLU A 293 -3.03 6.47 -0.68
N THR A 294 -3.39 6.98 -1.86
CA THR A 294 -4.72 6.76 -2.41
C THR A 294 -4.65 6.18 -3.82
N GLY A 295 -5.68 6.39 -4.63
CA GLY A 295 -5.79 5.86 -5.98
C GLY A 295 -4.76 6.41 -6.96
N GLY A 296 -4.74 5.80 -8.14
CA GLY A 296 -3.93 6.19 -9.27
C GLY A 296 -4.69 6.04 -10.59
N LYS A 297 -4.25 6.76 -11.59
CA LYS A 297 -4.63 6.56 -13.00
C LYS A 297 -3.36 6.50 -13.82
N ASP A 298 -2.63 5.40 -13.61
CA ASP A 298 -1.24 5.30 -13.98
C ASP A 298 -1.08 4.99 -15.45
N PHE A 299 -0.02 5.53 -16.02
CA PHE A 299 0.17 5.54 -17.46
C PHE A 299 1.38 4.74 -17.94
N VAL A 300 1.28 4.26 -19.17
CA VAL A 300 2.42 3.82 -19.97
C VAL A 300 2.42 4.64 -21.25
N VAL A 301 3.52 5.35 -21.52
CA VAL A 301 3.72 6.09 -22.76
C VAL A 301 4.80 5.41 -23.58
N ALA A 302 4.48 5.04 -24.80
CA ALA A 302 5.46 4.56 -25.76
C ALA A 302 5.89 5.70 -26.70
N HIS A 303 7.18 5.77 -27.02
CA HIS A 303 7.73 6.58 -28.10
C HIS A 303 7.88 5.73 -29.38
N PRO A 304 7.94 6.31 -30.60
CA PRO A 304 8.19 5.54 -31.82
C PRO A 304 9.46 4.67 -31.80
N SER A 305 10.44 4.98 -30.95
CA SER A 305 11.62 4.14 -30.72
C SER A 305 11.43 3.01 -29.70
N ALA A 306 10.21 2.81 -29.20
CA ALA A 306 9.95 1.77 -28.20
C ALA A 306 10.23 0.37 -28.74
N ASP A 307 10.80 -0.48 -27.88
CA ASP A 307 10.85 -1.92 -28.12
C ASP A 307 9.45 -2.51 -27.87
N ILE A 308 8.93 -3.21 -28.88
CA ILE A 308 7.56 -3.73 -28.88
C ILE A 308 7.39 -4.82 -27.82
N ASP A 309 8.36 -5.71 -27.66
CA ASP A 309 8.25 -6.82 -26.70
C ASP A 309 8.32 -6.31 -25.27
N VAL A 310 9.16 -5.30 -25.01
CA VAL A 310 9.21 -4.60 -23.72
C VAL A 310 7.87 -3.90 -23.43
N LEU A 311 7.34 -3.16 -24.40
CA LEU A 311 6.06 -2.46 -24.25
C LEU A 311 4.90 -3.43 -24.00
N ARG A 312 4.79 -4.48 -24.80
CA ARG A 312 3.75 -5.51 -24.67
C ARG A 312 3.78 -6.17 -23.30
N THR A 313 4.96 -6.58 -22.84
CA THR A 313 5.15 -7.18 -21.52
C THR A 313 4.80 -6.19 -20.40
N ALA A 314 5.23 -4.94 -20.50
CA ALA A 314 4.92 -3.90 -19.52
C ALA A 314 3.42 -3.62 -19.40
N LEU A 315 2.70 -3.61 -20.53
CA LEU A 315 1.24 -3.42 -20.55
C LEU A 315 0.52 -4.62 -19.93
N ILE A 316 0.85 -5.86 -20.33
CA ILE A 316 0.20 -7.08 -19.81
C ILE A 316 0.41 -7.19 -18.30
N ARG A 317 1.65 -7.14 -17.84
CA ARG A 317 1.96 -7.24 -16.41
C ARG A 317 1.46 -6.03 -15.63
N GLY A 318 1.64 -4.83 -16.17
CA GLY A 318 1.24 -3.59 -15.52
C GLY A 318 -0.26 -3.46 -15.31
N ALA A 319 -1.07 -3.88 -16.29
CA ALA A 319 -2.52 -3.72 -16.26
C ALA A 319 -3.27 -4.91 -15.63
N PHE A 320 -2.77 -6.14 -15.77
CA PHE A 320 -3.58 -7.33 -15.49
C PHE A 320 -3.07 -8.20 -14.35
N GLU A 321 -1.79 -8.09 -13.93
CA GLU A 321 -1.35 -8.74 -12.69
C GLU A 321 -2.26 -8.34 -11.53
N TYR A 322 -2.69 -9.32 -10.74
CA TYR A 322 -3.62 -9.12 -9.63
C TYR A 322 -4.89 -8.37 -10.04
N GLN A 323 -5.42 -8.70 -11.23
CA GLN A 323 -6.67 -8.16 -11.77
C GLN A 323 -6.67 -6.62 -11.86
N GLY A 324 -5.50 -5.99 -12.02
CA GLY A 324 -5.37 -4.53 -12.02
C GLY A 324 -5.73 -3.85 -10.69
N GLN A 325 -5.86 -4.59 -9.58
CA GLN A 325 -6.23 -4.06 -8.27
C GLN A 325 -5.02 -3.50 -7.51
N LYS A 326 -4.18 -2.77 -8.19
CA LYS A 326 -3.05 -2.03 -7.63
C LYS A 326 -3.26 -0.54 -7.86
N CYS A 327 -2.99 0.27 -6.86
CA CYS A 327 -3.03 1.74 -7.01
C CYS A 327 -2.10 2.22 -8.13
N SER A 328 -1.03 1.45 -8.42
CA SER A 328 -0.02 1.70 -9.44
C SER A 328 -0.21 0.89 -10.74
N ALA A 329 -1.35 0.22 -10.95
CA ALA A 329 -1.57 -0.57 -12.16
C ALA A 329 -1.64 0.32 -13.41
N ALA A 330 -1.05 -0.14 -14.52
CA ALA A 330 -1.22 0.52 -15.81
C ALA A 330 -2.70 0.50 -16.19
N SER A 331 -3.33 1.66 -16.22
CA SER A 331 -4.76 1.79 -16.53
C SER A 331 -5.04 2.62 -17.77
N ARG A 332 -4.00 3.30 -18.30
CA ARG A 332 -4.02 4.05 -19.56
C ARG A 332 -2.68 3.92 -20.29
N ALA A 333 -2.76 3.73 -21.60
CA ALA A 333 -1.59 3.64 -22.47
C ALA A 333 -1.71 4.61 -23.63
N TYR A 334 -0.60 5.28 -23.96
CA TYR A 334 -0.50 6.19 -25.09
C TYR A 334 0.55 5.64 -26.04
N ILE A 335 0.11 5.20 -27.24
CA ILE A 335 0.95 4.40 -28.13
C ILE A 335 1.01 5.05 -29.51
N PRO A 336 2.19 5.25 -30.11
CA PRO A 336 2.29 5.80 -31.46
C PRO A 336 1.69 4.84 -32.49
N ARG A 337 1.08 5.40 -33.52
CA ARG A 337 0.35 4.65 -34.56
C ARG A 337 1.20 3.59 -35.24
N SER A 338 2.46 3.87 -35.50
CA SER A 338 3.39 2.89 -36.14
C SER A 338 3.65 1.68 -35.26
N ILE A 339 3.79 1.87 -33.95
CA ILE A 339 3.97 0.79 -32.97
C ILE A 339 2.67 -0.01 -32.83
N TRP A 340 1.52 0.70 -32.62
CA TRP A 340 0.23 0.05 -32.40
C TRP A 340 -0.19 -0.86 -33.56
N ARG A 341 -0.03 -0.40 -34.79
CA ARG A 341 -0.31 -1.24 -35.99
C ARG A 341 0.47 -2.55 -36.04
N ARG A 342 1.66 -2.58 -35.44
CA ARG A 342 2.55 -3.76 -35.45
C ARG A 342 2.25 -4.73 -34.32
N MET A 343 1.74 -4.24 -33.16
CA MET A 343 1.60 -5.06 -31.96
C MET A 343 0.16 -5.38 -31.58
N ARG A 344 -0.84 -4.59 -32.04
CA ARG A 344 -2.22 -4.63 -31.55
C ARG A 344 -2.81 -6.03 -31.54
N ASP A 345 -2.76 -6.71 -32.70
CA ASP A 345 -3.44 -7.99 -32.85
C ASP A 345 -2.80 -9.06 -31.95
N GLU A 346 -1.46 -9.16 -31.96
CA GLU A 346 -0.72 -10.08 -31.10
C GLU A 346 -0.92 -9.75 -29.60
N PHE A 347 -0.92 -8.47 -29.24
CA PHE A 347 -1.19 -8.02 -27.86
C PHE A 347 -2.61 -8.43 -27.41
N CYS A 348 -3.61 -8.22 -28.25
CA CYS A 348 -4.99 -8.60 -27.93
C CYS A 348 -5.15 -10.13 -27.81
N ASP A 349 -4.48 -10.90 -28.68
CA ASP A 349 -4.48 -12.37 -28.61
C ASP A 349 -3.83 -12.88 -27.31
N GLU A 350 -2.67 -12.31 -26.93
CA GLU A 350 -2.02 -12.64 -25.66
C GLU A 350 -2.89 -12.29 -24.43
N VAL A 351 -3.55 -11.12 -24.44
CA VAL A 351 -4.47 -10.72 -23.37
C VAL A 351 -5.66 -11.66 -23.28
N ALA A 352 -6.23 -12.06 -24.43
CA ALA A 352 -7.34 -13.02 -24.47
C ALA A 352 -6.94 -14.41 -23.95
N ALA A 353 -5.68 -14.79 -24.14
CA ALA A 353 -5.13 -16.08 -23.72
C ALA A 353 -4.72 -16.12 -22.23
N LEU A 354 -4.74 -14.99 -21.51
CA LEU A 354 -4.36 -14.98 -20.08
C LEU A 354 -5.25 -15.93 -19.27
N THR A 355 -4.60 -16.82 -18.50
CA THR A 355 -5.29 -17.78 -17.65
C THR A 355 -5.91 -17.08 -16.43
N MET A 356 -7.19 -17.30 -16.19
CA MET A 356 -7.94 -16.75 -15.08
C MET A 356 -8.79 -17.84 -14.43
N GLY A 357 -8.77 -17.92 -13.11
CA GLY A 357 -9.54 -18.96 -12.40
C GLY A 357 -9.34 -18.90 -10.89
N ASN A 358 -9.69 -20.02 -10.23
CA ASN A 358 -9.46 -20.18 -8.81
C ASN A 358 -7.96 -20.36 -8.53
N VAL A 359 -7.33 -19.30 -8.06
CA VAL A 359 -5.87 -19.21 -7.81
C VAL A 359 -5.41 -20.08 -6.63
N ALA A 360 -6.33 -20.58 -5.81
CA ALA A 360 -6.04 -21.52 -4.73
C ALA A 360 -6.01 -22.99 -5.21
N GLU A 361 -6.72 -23.31 -6.29
CA GLU A 361 -6.75 -24.64 -6.91
C GLU A 361 -5.77 -24.76 -8.06
N ASP A 362 -5.68 -23.74 -8.92
CA ASP A 362 -4.74 -23.66 -10.03
C ASP A 362 -3.65 -22.61 -9.76
N LEU A 363 -2.54 -23.07 -9.19
CA LEU A 363 -1.37 -22.20 -8.91
C LEU A 363 -0.66 -21.70 -10.17
N SER A 364 -1.04 -22.15 -11.36
CA SER A 364 -0.52 -21.66 -12.65
C SER A 364 -1.34 -20.50 -13.24
N ALA A 365 -2.50 -20.19 -12.66
CA ALA A 365 -3.34 -19.08 -13.11
C ALA A 365 -2.59 -17.74 -12.99
N PHE A 366 -2.64 -16.95 -14.08
CA PHE A 366 -2.04 -15.63 -14.11
C PHE A 366 -2.78 -14.64 -13.20
N MET A 367 -4.10 -14.76 -13.13
CA MET A 367 -4.96 -13.89 -12.33
C MET A 367 -6.19 -14.62 -11.80
N GLY A 368 -6.80 -14.05 -10.77
CA GLY A 368 -8.00 -14.55 -10.12
C GLY A 368 -9.23 -13.64 -10.29
N ALA A 369 -10.11 -13.65 -9.30
CA ALA A 369 -11.29 -12.80 -9.22
C ALA A 369 -10.97 -11.42 -8.61
N VAL A 370 -11.78 -10.39 -8.93
CA VAL A 370 -11.75 -9.11 -8.22
C VAL A 370 -12.33 -9.28 -6.82
N ILE A 371 -12.02 -8.35 -5.92
CA ILE A 371 -12.11 -8.56 -4.46
C ILE A 371 -13.53 -8.80 -3.93
N ASP A 372 -14.53 -8.11 -4.47
CA ASP A 372 -15.91 -8.19 -3.97
C ASP A 372 -16.95 -7.82 -5.06
N ASP A 373 -18.22 -7.92 -4.68
CA ASP A 373 -19.37 -7.58 -5.52
C ASP A 373 -19.38 -6.10 -5.94
N ARG A 374 -18.89 -5.19 -5.09
CA ARG A 374 -18.84 -3.74 -5.39
C ARG A 374 -17.80 -3.46 -6.46
N ALA A 375 -16.63 -4.10 -6.38
CA ALA A 375 -15.60 -4.03 -7.42
C ALA A 375 -16.13 -4.61 -8.74
N PHE A 376 -16.76 -5.78 -8.69
CA PHE A 376 -17.38 -6.40 -9.86
C PHE A 376 -18.43 -5.50 -10.53
N ALA A 377 -19.35 -4.93 -9.73
CA ALA A 377 -20.39 -4.01 -10.23
C ALA A 377 -19.80 -2.74 -10.88
N LYS A 378 -18.72 -2.20 -10.29
CA LYS A 378 -18.00 -1.04 -10.85
C LYS A 378 -17.39 -1.37 -12.22
N HIS A 379 -16.74 -2.53 -12.36
CA HIS A 379 -16.16 -2.96 -13.63
C HIS A 379 -17.22 -3.26 -14.69
N LYS A 380 -18.32 -3.88 -14.29
CA LYS A 380 -19.49 -4.10 -15.15
C LYS A 380 -20.01 -2.77 -15.71
N ALA A 381 -20.21 -1.79 -14.85
CA ALA A 381 -20.69 -0.46 -15.28
C ALA A 381 -19.70 0.22 -16.23
N ALA A 382 -18.40 0.11 -16.00
CA ALA A 382 -17.36 0.67 -16.88
C ALA A 382 -17.37 0.01 -18.28
N ILE A 383 -17.50 -1.31 -18.33
CA ILE A 383 -17.57 -2.07 -19.61
C ILE A 383 -18.87 -1.77 -20.36
N GLU A 384 -20.01 -1.70 -19.65
CA GLU A 384 -21.31 -1.35 -20.25
C GLU A 384 -21.30 0.08 -20.81
N ARG A 385 -20.70 1.02 -20.05
CA ARG A 385 -20.50 2.40 -20.57
C ARG A 385 -19.68 2.40 -21.85
N ALA A 386 -18.54 1.69 -21.89
CA ALA A 386 -17.66 1.64 -23.05
C ALA A 386 -18.37 1.07 -24.29
N ARG A 387 -19.31 0.13 -24.14
CA ARG A 387 -20.15 -0.39 -25.25
C ARG A 387 -21.13 0.63 -25.80
N GLY A 388 -21.49 1.65 -25.02
CA GLY A 388 -22.46 2.68 -25.40
C GLY A 388 -21.85 3.98 -25.93
N VAL A 389 -20.52 4.05 -26.08
CA VAL A 389 -19.80 5.26 -26.50
C VAL A 389 -19.14 5.05 -27.87
N ASP A 390 -19.48 5.88 -28.85
CA ASP A 390 -18.99 5.74 -30.23
C ASP A 390 -17.46 5.94 -30.36
N THR A 391 -16.83 6.66 -29.42
CA THR A 391 -15.38 6.92 -29.42
C THR A 391 -14.56 5.77 -28.84
N ALA A 392 -15.21 4.81 -28.16
CA ALA A 392 -14.54 3.70 -27.49
C ALA A 392 -14.86 2.36 -28.17
N THR A 393 -13.86 1.50 -28.30
CA THR A 393 -13.99 0.15 -28.84
C THR A 393 -13.37 -0.86 -27.88
N ILE A 394 -14.10 -1.92 -27.54
CA ILE A 394 -13.55 -3.07 -26.82
C ILE A 394 -12.80 -3.92 -27.84
N LEU A 395 -11.48 -4.02 -27.70
CA LEU A 395 -10.63 -4.81 -28.61
C LEU A 395 -10.59 -6.28 -28.18
N THR A 396 -10.57 -6.55 -26.88
CA THR A 396 -10.59 -7.90 -26.30
C THR A 396 -11.16 -7.84 -24.89
N GLY A 397 -11.72 -8.94 -24.37
CA GLY A 397 -12.33 -9.01 -23.05
C GLY A 397 -13.75 -8.46 -23.02
N GLY A 398 -14.15 -7.95 -21.86
CA GLY A 398 -15.50 -7.43 -21.62
C GLY A 398 -16.48 -8.47 -21.09
N GLU A 399 -16.06 -9.72 -20.90
CA GLU A 399 -16.87 -10.76 -20.30
C GLU A 399 -16.74 -10.71 -18.76
N LEU A 400 -17.85 -11.06 -18.11
CA LEU A 400 -18.04 -11.01 -16.67
C LEU A 400 -18.74 -12.28 -16.21
N ASP A 401 -18.26 -12.91 -15.13
CA ASP A 401 -18.88 -14.10 -14.53
C ASP A 401 -18.84 -13.98 -13.00
N ASP A 402 -20.02 -13.93 -12.38
CA ASP A 402 -20.19 -13.93 -10.93
C ASP A 402 -20.90 -15.18 -10.39
N SER A 403 -20.92 -16.26 -11.16
CA SER A 403 -21.59 -17.48 -10.78
C SER A 403 -20.92 -18.18 -9.58
N GLU A 404 -19.58 -18.24 -9.56
CA GLU A 404 -18.78 -18.81 -8.46
C GLU A 404 -17.97 -17.74 -7.72
N GLY A 405 -17.26 -16.89 -8.45
CA GLY A 405 -16.44 -15.79 -7.96
C GLY A 405 -16.68 -14.54 -8.79
N TRP A 406 -16.08 -13.43 -8.39
CA TRP A 406 -16.24 -12.16 -9.11
C TRP A 406 -15.20 -12.03 -10.23
N PHE A 407 -15.39 -12.78 -11.32
CA PHE A 407 -14.45 -12.82 -12.44
C PHE A 407 -14.73 -11.76 -13.49
N VAL A 408 -13.72 -10.95 -13.80
CA VAL A 408 -13.72 -9.92 -14.85
C VAL A 408 -12.57 -10.22 -15.80
N ARG A 409 -12.90 -10.53 -17.07
CA ARG A 409 -11.86 -10.81 -18.08
C ARG A 409 -10.98 -9.57 -18.30
N PRO A 410 -9.65 -9.75 -18.49
CA PRO A 410 -8.78 -8.69 -18.95
C PRO A 410 -9.36 -7.98 -20.15
N THR A 411 -9.55 -6.66 -20.06
CA THR A 411 -10.28 -5.88 -21.06
C THR A 411 -9.40 -4.75 -21.58
N VAL A 412 -9.26 -4.68 -22.90
CA VAL A 412 -8.55 -3.59 -23.58
C VAL A 412 -9.57 -2.74 -24.32
N LEU A 413 -9.58 -1.44 -23.99
CA LEU A 413 -10.45 -0.43 -24.59
C LEU A 413 -9.59 0.55 -25.40
N GLU A 414 -9.84 0.70 -26.71
CA GLU A 414 -9.23 1.75 -27.51
C GLU A 414 -10.20 2.93 -27.61
N SER A 415 -9.73 4.15 -27.30
CA SER A 415 -10.53 5.36 -27.53
C SER A 415 -9.79 6.36 -28.39
N SER A 416 -10.53 6.91 -29.36
CA SER A 416 -10.09 8.02 -30.20
C SER A 416 -10.16 9.38 -29.47
N ASP A 417 -10.95 9.47 -28.39
CA ASP A 417 -11.06 10.65 -27.55
C ASP A 417 -10.04 10.56 -26.40
N PRO A 418 -9.00 11.42 -26.37
CA PRO A 418 -8.01 11.40 -25.30
C PRO A 418 -8.55 11.83 -23.93
N GLU A 419 -9.73 12.46 -23.87
CA GLU A 419 -10.40 12.91 -22.64
C GLU A 419 -11.50 11.94 -22.18
N ASP A 420 -11.66 10.78 -22.85
CA ASP A 420 -12.63 9.77 -22.44
C ASP A 420 -12.46 9.38 -20.97
N GLU A 421 -13.57 9.05 -20.31
CA GLU A 421 -13.60 8.61 -18.90
C GLU A 421 -12.60 7.49 -18.60
N ILE A 422 -12.30 6.61 -19.58
CA ILE A 422 -11.33 5.52 -19.42
C ILE A 422 -9.91 6.02 -19.12
N PHE A 423 -9.57 7.29 -19.41
CA PHE A 423 -8.28 7.89 -19.12
C PHE A 423 -8.26 8.73 -17.84
N THR A 424 -9.43 9.03 -17.26
CA THR A 424 -9.56 9.93 -16.10
C THR A 424 -10.02 9.20 -14.84
N THR A 425 -10.93 8.23 -14.97
CA THR A 425 -11.56 7.54 -13.84
C THR A 425 -10.78 6.28 -13.45
N GLU A 426 -10.46 6.15 -12.17
CA GLU A 426 -9.86 4.95 -11.60
C GLU A 426 -10.90 3.84 -11.44
N TYR A 427 -10.82 2.81 -12.28
CA TYR A 427 -11.70 1.63 -12.15
C TYR A 427 -11.19 0.62 -11.11
N PHE A 428 -9.89 0.57 -10.88
CA PHE A 428 -9.22 -0.35 -9.95
C PHE A 428 -9.49 -1.82 -10.31
N GLY A 429 -9.31 -2.16 -11.58
CA GLY A 429 -9.62 -3.47 -12.13
C GLY A 429 -8.92 -3.75 -13.45
N PRO A 430 -9.17 -4.92 -14.07
CA PRO A 430 -8.44 -5.37 -15.25
C PRO A 430 -8.92 -4.70 -16.55
N ILE A 431 -8.93 -3.38 -16.58
CA ILE A 431 -9.39 -2.56 -17.72
C ILE A 431 -8.28 -1.58 -18.09
N LEU A 432 -7.72 -1.74 -19.29
CA LEU A 432 -6.69 -0.88 -19.85
C LEU A 432 -7.28 -0.01 -20.98
N GLY A 433 -7.20 1.30 -20.84
CA GLY A 433 -7.50 2.26 -21.91
C GLY A 433 -6.28 2.50 -22.80
N VAL A 434 -6.46 2.47 -24.11
CA VAL A 434 -5.42 2.76 -25.10
C VAL A 434 -5.82 3.95 -25.95
N HIS A 435 -4.96 4.96 -26.01
CA HIS A 435 -5.04 6.08 -26.95
C HIS A 435 -3.91 6.00 -27.97
N VAL A 436 -4.27 6.05 -29.25
CA VAL A 436 -3.31 5.96 -30.37
C VAL A 436 -3.05 7.35 -30.93
N TYR A 437 -1.84 7.84 -30.80
CA TYR A 437 -1.42 9.14 -31.31
C TYR A 437 -0.53 9.03 -32.56
N ASP A 438 -0.43 10.11 -33.35
CA ASP A 438 0.44 10.12 -34.54
C ASP A 438 1.91 10.27 -34.16
N ASP A 439 2.80 9.53 -34.83
CA ASP A 439 4.23 9.41 -34.46
C ASP A 439 4.95 10.74 -34.30
N GLY A 440 4.54 11.79 -35.01
CA GLY A 440 5.11 13.14 -34.93
C GLY A 440 4.60 13.99 -33.75
N ASP A 441 3.58 13.53 -33.02
CA ASP A 441 2.86 14.31 -32.02
C ASP A 441 3.28 13.99 -30.58
N TYR A 442 4.43 13.33 -30.39
CA TYR A 442 4.88 12.87 -29.08
C TYR A 442 4.88 13.98 -28.01
N ASP A 443 5.50 15.14 -28.29
CA ASP A 443 5.55 16.25 -27.33
C ASP A 443 4.18 16.88 -27.06
N ALA A 444 3.31 16.92 -28.07
CA ALA A 444 1.96 17.43 -27.92
C ALA A 444 1.11 16.48 -27.06
N MET A 445 1.24 15.16 -27.30
CA MET A 445 0.57 14.12 -26.50
C MET A 445 1.03 14.14 -25.04
N LEU A 446 2.33 14.29 -24.76
CA LEU A 446 2.85 14.39 -23.39
C LEU A 446 2.19 15.57 -22.64
N ARG A 447 2.11 16.75 -23.27
CA ARG A 447 1.45 17.92 -22.67
C ARG A 447 -0.04 17.71 -22.45
N GLN A 448 -0.73 17.05 -23.38
CA GLN A 448 -2.15 16.76 -23.27
C GLN A 448 -2.43 15.79 -22.13
N MET A 449 -1.72 14.66 -22.08
CA MET A 449 -1.98 13.61 -21.10
C MET A 449 -1.58 14.00 -19.66
N GLU A 450 -0.64 14.96 -19.48
CA GLU A 450 -0.16 15.38 -18.18
C GLU A 450 -1.28 15.94 -17.29
N GLY A 451 -2.21 16.69 -17.87
CA GLY A 451 -3.31 17.35 -17.16
C GLY A 451 -4.64 16.58 -17.14
N ILE A 452 -4.76 15.43 -17.83
CA ILE A 452 -6.04 14.74 -17.99
C ILE A 452 -6.56 14.15 -16.68
N ALA A 453 -5.69 13.49 -15.91
CA ALA A 453 -6.08 12.83 -14.66
C ALA A 453 -5.67 13.66 -13.43
N GLU A 454 -6.53 13.62 -12.41
CA GLU A 454 -6.27 14.29 -11.13
C GLU A 454 -5.17 13.59 -10.28
N TYR A 455 -4.74 12.40 -10.68
CA TYR A 455 -3.79 11.55 -9.98
C TYR A 455 -2.34 11.86 -10.39
N GLY A 456 -1.40 11.48 -9.52
CA GLY A 456 0.03 11.59 -9.77
C GLY A 456 0.82 10.52 -9.01
N LEU A 457 0.44 9.23 -9.14
CA LEU A 457 1.05 8.15 -8.40
C LEU A 457 2.23 7.53 -9.16
N THR A 458 2.00 6.83 -10.25
CA THR A 458 3.06 6.20 -11.02
C THR A 458 2.89 6.42 -12.52
N GLY A 459 3.99 6.22 -13.27
CA GLY A 459 3.99 6.25 -14.72
C GLY A 459 5.22 5.60 -15.31
N ALA A 460 5.11 5.14 -16.55
CA ALA A 460 6.21 4.51 -17.27
C ALA A 460 6.36 5.07 -18.68
N ILE A 461 7.62 5.15 -19.14
CA ILE A 461 7.98 5.50 -20.50
C ILE A 461 8.73 4.34 -21.14
N VAL A 462 8.30 3.92 -22.32
CA VAL A 462 9.01 2.92 -23.12
C VAL A 462 9.60 3.59 -24.35
N ALA A 463 10.91 3.73 -24.37
CA ALA A 463 11.66 4.38 -25.43
C ALA A 463 13.13 3.95 -25.43
N GLN A 464 13.75 3.90 -26.61
CA GLN A 464 15.20 3.76 -26.77
C GLN A 464 15.88 5.12 -27.00
N ASP A 465 15.17 6.10 -27.52
CA ASP A 465 15.67 7.46 -27.75
C ASP A 465 15.84 8.20 -26.42
N ARG A 466 17.09 8.57 -26.09
CA ARG A 466 17.44 9.28 -24.87
C ARG A 466 16.85 10.70 -24.80
N ALA A 467 16.69 11.37 -25.94
CA ALA A 467 16.10 12.70 -26.00
C ALA A 467 14.59 12.63 -25.69
N ALA A 468 13.90 11.63 -26.22
CA ALA A 468 12.50 11.38 -25.93
C ALA A 468 12.27 11.03 -24.45
N ILE A 469 13.15 10.22 -23.83
CA ILE A 469 13.11 9.92 -22.39
C ILE A 469 13.28 11.22 -21.58
N ALA A 470 14.24 12.06 -21.92
CA ALA A 470 14.47 13.34 -21.22
C ALA A 470 13.27 14.29 -21.35
N ALA A 471 12.70 14.41 -22.55
CA ALA A 471 11.51 15.21 -22.81
C ALA A 471 10.31 14.74 -21.98
N ALA A 472 10.04 13.44 -21.94
CA ALA A 472 8.96 12.88 -21.12
C ALA A 472 9.21 13.05 -19.61
N THR A 473 10.43 12.86 -19.15
CA THR A 473 10.79 13.05 -17.73
C THR A 473 10.52 14.49 -17.28
N GLU A 474 10.81 15.46 -18.14
CA GLU A 474 10.53 16.87 -17.84
C GLU A 474 9.02 17.19 -17.94
N ALA A 475 8.37 16.78 -19.03
CA ALA A 475 6.96 17.08 -19.27
C ALA A 475 6.02 16.45 -18.22
N LEU A 476 6.35 15.25 -17.75
CA LEU A 476 5.53 14.47 -16.82
C LEU A 476 6.02 14.55 -15.36
N ARG A 477 6.86 15.53 -15.02
CA ARG A 477 7.47 15.69 -13.69
C ARG A 477 6.45 15.65 -12.54
N PHE A 478 5.26 16.19 -12.73
CA PHE A 478 4.20 16.24 -11.71
C PHE A 478 3.15 15.15 -11.88
N ALA A 479 3.20 14.38 -12.97
CA ALA A 479 2.21 13.35 -13.26
C ALA A 479 2.48 12.01 -12.55
N ALA A 480 3.65 11.81 -11.96
CA ALA A 480 4.03 10.59 -11.26
C ALA A 480 4.99 10.86 -10.09
N GLY A 481 4.72 10.26 -8.94
CA GLY A 481 5.64 10.21 -7.81
C GLY A 481 6.69 9.12 -7.99
N ASN A 482 6.36 8.00 -8.65
CA ASN A 482 7.28 6.97 -9.08
C ASN A 482 7.27 6.88 -10.61
N PHE A 483 8.43 7.08 -11.23
CA PHE A 483 8.57 7.17 -12.67
C PHE A 483 9.53 6.10 -13.19
N TYR A 484 9.07 5.27 -14.13
CA TYR A 484 9.79 4.11 -14.63
C TYR A 484 10.18 4.30 -16.11
N ILE A 485 11.33 3.79 -16.48
CA ILE A 485 11.82 3.83 -17.86
C ILE A 485 12.08 2.39 -18.34
N ASN A 486 11.42 2.02 -19.43
CA ASN A 486 11.50 0.67 -20.02
C ASN A 486 11.08 -0.44 -19.04
N ASP A 487 10.06 -0.14 -18.20
CA ASP A 487 9.43 -1.09 -17.29
C ASP A 487 7.93 -0.77 -17.18
N LYS A 488 7.18 -1.60 -16.47
CA LYS A 488 5.80 -1.33 -16.08
C LYS A 488 5.74 -0.30 -14.95
N PRO A 489 4.63 0.45 -14.77
CA PRO A 489 4.52 1.49 -13.74
C PRO A 489 4.30 0.97 -12.31
N THR A 490 4.35 -0.34 -12.10
CA THR A 490 4.06 -1.01 -10.83
C THR A 490 5.18 -1.96 -10.41
N GLY A 491 5.21 -2.36 -9.12
CA GLY A 491 6.18 -3.31 -8.60
C GLY A 491 7.41 -2.63 -7.96
N ALA A 492 7.19 -1.50 -7.28
CA ALA A 492 8.21 -0.86 -6.46
C ALA A 492 8.76 -1.85 -5.41
N VAL A 493 10.08 -1.83 -5.21
CA VAL A 493 10.79 -2.65 -4.23
C VAL A 493 11.27 -1.76 -3.10
N VAL A 494 10.96 -2.12 -1.85
CA VAL A 494 11.39 -1.38 -0.66
C VAL A 494 12.91 -1.24 -0.64
N GLY A 495 13.40 -0.05 -0.34
CA GLY A 495 14.84 0.25 -0.37
C GLY A 495 15.37 0.65 -1.74
N GLN A 496 14.61 0.40 -2.83
CA GLN A 496 15.00 0.74 -4.20
C GLN A 496 14.14 1.85 -4.81
N GLN A 497 12.82 1.77 -4.69
CA GLN A 497 11.89 2.80 -5.15
C GLN A 497 10.95 3.20 -4.00
N PRO A 498 11.30 4.17 -3.15
CA PRO A 498 10.39 4.70 -2.14
C PRO A 498 9.06 5.12 -2.77
N PHE A 499 7.96 4.58 -2.23
CA PHE A 499 6.67 4.63 -2.91
C PHE A 499 5.79 5.77 -2.40
N GLY A 500 5.17 6.48 -3.33
CA GLY A 500 4.20 7.53 -3.02
C GLY A 500 3.97 8.46 -4.19
N GLY A 501 2.77 9.04 -4.24
CA GLY A 501 2.31 9.96 -5.26
C GLY A 501 1.80 11.28 -4.72
N ALA A 502 1.71 12.25 -5.61
CA ALA A 502 1.18 13.60 -5.34
C ALA A 502 -0.23 13.78 -5.93
N ARG A 503 -0.74 15.01 -5.94
CA ARG A 503 -2.11 15.34 -6.40
C ARG A 503 -3.14 14.52 -5.61
N ALA A 504 -4.18 14.01 -6.27
CA ALA A 504 -5.20 13.17 -5.64
C ALA A 504 -4.70 11.78 -5.18
N SER A 505 -3.45 11.41 -5.52
CA SER A 505 -2.87 10.11 -5.12
C SER A 505 -2.26 10.09 -3.72
N GLY A 506 -2.22 11.20 -3.00
CA GLY A 506 -1.80 11.18 -1.60
C GLY A 506 -0.82 12.27 -1.21
N THR A 507 -0.19 12.08 -0.07
CA THR A 507 0.69 13.07 0.57
C THR A 507 2.17 12.91 0.20
N ASN A 508 2.50 11.89 -0.57
CA ASN A 508 3.84 11.60 -1.10
C ASN A 508 4.93 11.49 -0.02
N ASP A 509 4.60 10.89 1.10
CA ASP A 509 5.53 10.70 2.22
C ASP A 509 6.50 9.52 2.03
N LYS A 510 6.55 8.94 0.83
CA LYS A 510 7.52 7.92 0.40
C LYS A 510 7.63 6.74 1.37
N ALA A 511 6.62 5.87 1.38
CA ALA A 511 6.64 4.61 2.12
C ALA A 511 7.91 3.81 1.81
N GLY A 512 8.48 3.15 2.84
CA GLY A 512 9.77 2.47 2.72
C GLY A 512 10.96 3.43 2.62
N SER A 513 10.90 4.56 3.33
CA SER A 513 11.99 5.53 3.42
C SER A 513 11.98 6.32 4.72
N ILE A 514 13.04 7.07 4.95
CA ILE A 514 13.17 7.99 6.08
C ILE A 514 12.07 9.08 6.09
N PHE A 515 11.55 9.45 4.91
CA PHE A 515 10.51 10.49 4.77
C PHE A 515 9.18 10.05 5.36
N ASN A 516 8.83 8.77 5.28
CA ASN A 516 7.66 8.24 5.96
C ASN A 516 7.86 8.23 7.47
N LEU A 517 9.00 7.74 7.95
CA LEU A 517 9.25 7.56 9.38
C LEU A 517 9.31 8.88 10.15
N ILE A 518 9.81 9.95 9.56
CA ILE A 518 9.87 11.27 10.19
C ILE A 518 8.47 11.84 10.51
N ARG A 519 7.44 11.37 9.83
CA ARG A 519 6.05 11.75 10.11
C ARG A 519 5.57 11.26 11.48
N TRP A 520 6.18 10.20 11.99
CA TRP A 520 5.75 9.52 13.21
C TRP A 520 6.55 9.95 14.44
N VAL A 521 7.30 11.03 14.35
CA VAL A 521 8.02 11.62 15.47
C VAL A 521 7.71 13.11 15.62
N ASN A 522 7.82 13.59 16.87
CA ASN A 522 7.73 15.00 17.21
C ASN A 522 9.06 15.40 17.87
N THR A 523 9.92 16.07 17.13
CA THR A 523 11.27 16.40 17.57
C THR A 523 11.27 17.41 18.72
N ARG A 524 12.23 17.26 19.67
CA ARG A 524 12.49 18.22 20.73
C ARG A 524 13.96 18.60 20.71
N SER A 525 14.25 19.90 20.54
CA SER A 525 15.60 20.42 20.69
C SER A 525 15.88 20.68 22.16
N ILE A 526 17.03 20.19 22.64
CA ILE A 526 17.52 20.40 24.01
C ILE A 526 18.83 21.16 23.91
N LYS A 527 18.92 22.29 24.60
CA LYS A 527 20.14 23.08 24.76
C LYS A 527 20.59 22.99 26.22
N GLU A 528 21.77 22.42 26.48
CA GLU A 528 22.41 22.40 27.78
C GLU A 528 23.61 23.33 27.77
N THR A 529 23.62 24.35 28.63
CA THR A 529 24.69 25.32 28.74
C THR A 529 25.50 25.01 29.98
N PHE A 530 26.79 24.65 29.82
CA PHE A 530 27.67 24.27 30.93
C PHE A 530 28.16 25.47 31.72
N VAL A 531 28.31 26.64 31.07
CA VAL A 531 28.68 27.89 31.70
C VAL A 531 27.63 28.93 31.40
N PRO A 532 26.50 28.97 32.14
CA PRO A 532 25.42 29.91 31.87
C PRO A 532 25.86 31.35 32.26
N PRO A 533 25.37 32.40 31.53
CA PRO A 533 25.62 33.78 31.93
C PRO A 533 24.91 34.07 33.25
N THR A 534 25.60 34.78 34.12
CA THR A 534 25.11 35.23 35.45
C THR A 534 24.78 36.71 35.52
N ASP A 535 25.09 37.48 34.47
CA ASP A 535 24.69 38.86 34.27
C ASP A 535 23.81 38.98 33.02
N TYR A 536 22.71 39.74 33.14
CA TYR A 536 21.80 39.97 31.99
C TYR A 536 22.36 40.99 30.99
N ARG A 537 23.36 41.79 31.40
CA ARG A 537 23.96 42.83 30.55
C ARG A 537 24.87 42.20 29.50
N TYR A 538 24.79 42.73 28.31
CA TYR A 538 25.70 42.39 27.23
C TYR A 538 26.93 43.37 27.25
N PRO A 539 28.07 42.98 26.68
CA PRO A 539 29.28 43.82 26.70
C PRO A 539 29.07 45.26 26.19
N HIS A 540 28.16 45.47 25.24
CA HIS A 540 27.86 46.78 24.71
C HIS A 540 27.02 47.68 25.64
N MET A 541 26.51 47.13 26.72
CA MET A 541 25.69 47.88 27.69
C MET A 541 26.54 48.51 28.83
N GLY A 542 27.83 48.24 28.89
CA GLY A 542 28.77 48.78 29.89
C GLY A 542 28.83 47.97 31.18
#